data_a15dc037298eca8dd86211ab0d936b7b
#
_entry.id   a15dc037298eca8dd86211ab0d936b7b
#
_cell.length_a   1.000
_cell.length_b   1.000
_cell.length_c   1.000
_cell.angle_alpha   90.00
_cell.angle_beta   90.00
_cell.angle_gamma   90.00
#
_symmetry.space_group_name_H-M   'P 1'
#
loop_
_entity.id
_entity.type
_entity.pdbx_description
1 polymer ?
#
loop_
_entity_poly.entity_id
_entity_poly.type
_entity_poly.pdbx_seq_one_letter_code
_entity_poly.pdbx_strand_id
1 'polypeptide(L)'
;MIDQQHLDVRTITMGISLLSCARSDPRQACDAIYDKITRCAENLVATGEAIEKEFGIPIVNKRISVTPIALVAAAADTDNYAPFAVALDKAAKTTGVNFIGGFSALVQKGMTQADRNLIASIPEALSTTDLVCSSVNVGSTKAGIDMDAVALMGRTIKDLAQRTADQGGFGCAKLVVFCNAVEDNPFMAGAFHGVGEPERVINVGVSGPGVVYHALQSVKRQPFDVVAETIKKTAFRITRMGQLVAQEASRRLDTPFGIVDLSLAPTPAIGDSVARILEEMGLEVCGTHGTTAALALLNDAVKKGGVMASSHVGGLSGAFIPVSEDEGMIAAASSGALTLDKLEAMTCVCSVGLDMICLLYTSPSPRD
;
A
#
# COMPACT_ATOMS: atom_id res chain seq x y z
N MET A 1 -22.86 -6.14 8.01
CA MET A 1 -21.55 -6.10 7.31
C MET A 1 -20.60 -5.14 8.02
N ILE A 2 -20.95 -3.87 8.22
CA ILE A 2 -20.04 -2.87 8.81
C ILE A 2 -19.65 -3.24 10.24
N ASP A 3 -20.60 -3.28 11.16
CA ASP A 3 -20.32 -3.45 12.60
C ASP A 3 -19.91 -4.88 13.03
N GLN A 4 -20.30 -5.90 12.27
CA GLN A 4 -20.06 -7.30 12.66
C GLN A 4 -18.99 -8.00 11.81
N GLN A 5 -18.61 -7.44 10.67
CA GLN A 5 -17.74 -8.10 9.71
C GLN A 5 -16.54 -7.22 9.30
N HIS A 6 -16.29 -6.14 10.03
CA HIS A 6 -15.14 -5.24 9.82
C HIS A 6 -14.98 -4.77 8.37
N LEU A 7 -16.11 -4.41 7.73
CA LEU A 7 -16.06 -3.83 6.39
C LEU A 7 -15.73 -2.34 6.49
N ASP A 8 -14.62 -1.93 5.96
CA ASP A 8 -14.20 -0.54 5.91
C ASP A 8 -13.74 -0.10 4.51
N VAL A 9 -13.81 1.20 4.28
CA VAL A 9 -13.02 1.85 3.25
C VAL A 9 -11.67 2.19 3.88
N ARG A 10 -10.65 1.43 3.52
CA ARG A 10 -9.34 1.58 4.13
C ARG A 10 -8.72 2.93 3.83
N THR A 11 -8.97 3.47 2.65
CA THR A 11 -8.45 4.79 2.29
C THR A 11 -9.23 5.45 1.15
N ILE A 12 -9.37 6.79 1.25
CA ILE A 12 -9.55 7.68 0.09
C ILE A 12 -8.20 8.35 -0.16
N THR A 13 -7.63 8.15 -1.34
CA THR A 13 -6.33 8.69 -1.72
C THR A 13 -6.48 9.65 -2.89
N MET A 14 -6.00 10.89 -2.72
CA MET A 14 -5.89 11.84 -3.81
C MET A 14 -4.50 11.74 -4.45
N GLY A 15 -4.45 11.34 -5.72
CA GLY A 15 -3.28 11.44 -6.56
C GLY A 15 -3.09 12.86 -7.08
N ILE A 16 -1.89 13.42 -7.00
CA ILE A 16 -1.57 14.80 -7.43
C ILE A 16 -0.28 14.79 -8.24
N SER A 17 -0.36 15.25 -9.49
CA SER A 17 0.83 15.47 -10.32
C SER A 17 1.63 16.67 -9.81
N LEU A 18 2.92 16.48 -9.57
CA LEU A 18 3.86 17.55 -9.17
C LEU A 18 4.82 17.97 -10.27
N LEU A 19 4.67 17.49 -11.50
CA LEU A 19 5.58 17.80 -12.60
C LEU A 19 5.70 19.31 -12.85
N SER A 20 4.61 20.06 -12.68
CA SER A 20 4.62 21.52 -12.82
C SER A 20 5.34 22.27 -11.69
N CYS A 21 5.75 21.56 -10.62
CA CYS A 21 6.50 22.14 -9.48
C CYS A 21 8.02 22.07 -9.66
N ALA A 22 8.52 21.40 -10.72
CA ALA A 22 9.95 21.31 -10.98
C ALA A 22 10.58 22.69 -11.17
N ARG A 23 11.66 22.99 -10.42
CA ARG A 23 12.43 24.25 -10.45
C ARG A 23 13.90 23.92 -10.25
N SER A 24 14.77 24.81 -10.75
CA SER A 24 16.22 24.73 -10.49
C SER A 24 16.59 25.08 -9.06
N ASP A 25 15.91 26.07 -8.46
CA ASP A 25 16.05 26.38 -7.04
C ASP A 25 15.24 25.38 -6.20
N PRO A 26 15.91 24.58 -5.34
CA PRO A 26 15.23 23.57 -4.51
C PRO A 26 14.24 24.18 -3.51
N ARG A 27 14.46 25.42 -3.02
CA ARG A 27 13.52 26.08 -2.11
C ARG A 27 12.24 26.45 -2.83
N GLN A 28 12.34 27.04 -4.02
CA GLN A 28 11.17 27.37 -4.84
C GLN A 28 10.41 26.12 -5.29
N ALA A 29 11.11 25.01 -5.54
CA ALA A 29 10.47 23.74 -5.83
C ALA A 29 9.67 23.23 -4.62
N CYS A 30 10.24 23.24 -3.42
CA CYS A 30 9.59 22.84 -2.18
C CYS A 30 8.35 23.71 -1.88
N ASP A 31 8.46 25.04 -2.05
CA ASP A 31 7.33 25.95 -1.84
C ASP A 31 6.21 25.68 -2.86
N ALA A 32 6.53 25.47 -4.14
CA ALA A 32 5.57 25.14 -5.18
C ALA A 32 4.87 23.79 -4.91
N ILE A 33 5.58 22.79 -4.39
CA ILE A 33 5.04 21.49 -3.97
C ILE A 33 4.05 21.68 -2.84
N TYR A 34 4.45 22.38 -1.79
CA TYR A 34 3.60 22.66 -0.63
C TYR A 34 2.31 23.38 -1.04
N ASP A 35 2.42 24.48 -1.80
CA ASP A 35 1.27 25.28 -2.24
C ASP A 35 0.31 24.46 -3.14
N LYS A 36 0.86 23.63 -4.02
CA LYS A 36 0.03 22.80 -4.90
C LYS A 36 -0.74 21.75 -4.13
N ILE A 37 -0.07 21.02 -3.23
CA ILE A 37 -0.70 19.96 -2.43
C ILE A 37 -1.78 20.54 -1.53
N THR A 38 -1.47 21.60 -0.77
CA THR A 38 -2.41 22.22 0.18
C THR A 38 -3.66 22.74 -0.52
N ARG A 39 -3.50 23.37 -1.69
CA ARG A 39 -4.62 23.85 -2.50
C ARG A 39 -5.47 22.70 -3.08
N CYS A 40 -4.82 21.64 -3.59
CA CYS A 40 -5.54 20.53 -4.21
C CYS A 40 -6.30 19.67 -3.21
N ALA A 41 -5.73 19.45 -2.03
CA ALA A 41 -6.28 18.55 -1.01
C ALA A 41 -6.98 19.27 0.15
N GLU A 42 -7.24 20.58 0.02
CA GLU A 42 -7.85 21.43 1.06
C GLU A 42 -9.08 20.79 1.71
N ASN A 43 -9.96 20.20 0.91
CA ASN A 43 -11.23 19.65 1.35
C ASN A 43 -11.26 18.11 1.45
N LEU A 44 -10.11 17.44 1.26
CA LEU A 44 -10.07 15.97 1.17
C LEU A 44 -10.54 15.31 2.47
N VAL A 45 -10.01 15.73 3.61
CA VAL A 45 -10.32 15.15 4.92
C VAL A 45 -11.76 15.42 5.30
N ALA A 46 -12.21 16.67 5.22
CA ALA A 46 -13.58 17.05 5.54
C ALA A 46 -14.61 16.33 4.67
N THR A 47 -14.30 16.14 3.39
CA THR A 47 -15.16 15.37 2.47
C THR A 47 -15.21 13.90 2.85
N GLY A 48 -14.08 13.27 3.20
CA GLY A 48 -14.04 11.90 3.66
C GLY A 48 -14.87 11.68 4.93
N GLU A 49 -14.74 12.56 5.91
CA GLU A 49 -15.53 12.51 7.17
C GLU A 49 -17.03 12.73 6.93
N ALA A 50 -17.39 13.62 6.02
CA ALA A 50 -18.79 13.86 5.67
C ALA A 50 -19.42 12.63 4.99
N ILE A 51 -18.69 11.95 4.09
CA ILE A 51 -19.14 10.72 3.43
C ILE A 51 -19.28 9.59 4.46
N GLU A 52 -18.29 9.44 5.34
CA GLU A 52 -18.33 8.44 6.43
C GLU A 52 -19.59 8.62 7.30
N LYS A 53 -19.88 9.86 7.71
CA LYS A 53 -21.04 10.18 8.52
C LYS A 53 -22.38 9.94 7.80
N GLU A 54 -22.43 10.26 6.50
CA GLU A 54 -23.67 10.14 5.71
C GLU A 54 -23.97 8.69 5.35
N PHE A 55 -22.96 7.92 4.94
CA PHE A 55 -23.15 6.54 4.50
C PHE A 55 -23.06 5.52 5.63
N GLY A 56 -22.54 5.93 6.81
CA GLY A 56 -22.27 5.02 7.92
C GLY A 56 -21.18 4.00 7.61
N ILE A 57 -20.30 4.27 6.65
CA ILE A 57 -19.19 3.40 6.24
C ILE A 57 -17.90 4.01 6.77
N PRO A 58 -17.14 3.31 7.65
CA PRO A 58 -15.88 3.83 8.15
C PRO A 58 -14.87 4.08 7.03
N ILE A 59 -14.25 5.25 7.03
CA ILE A 59 -13.16 5.62 6.12
C ILE A 59 -11.91 5.86 6.95
N VAL A 60 -11.11 4.81 7.10
CA VAL A 60 -10.00 4.75 8.08
C VAL A 60 -8.94 5.79 7.80
N ASN A 61 -8.53 5.94 6.54
CA ASN A 61 -7.47 6.86 6.15
C ASN A 61 -7.90 7.81 5.03
N LYS A 62 -7.38 9.03 5.08
CA LYS A 62 -7.37 10.00 4.00
C LYS A 62 -5.91 10.23 3.65
N ARG A 63 -5.52 9.98 2.40
CA ARG A 63 -4.11 9.96 1.96
C ARG A 63 -3.89 10.82 0.73
N ILE A 64 -2.63 11.16 0.50
CA ILE A 64 -2.18 11.80 -0.74
C ILE A 64 -1.08 10.92 -1.34
N SER A 65 -1.08 10.75 -2.64
CA SER A 65 0.03 10.23 -3.42
C SER A 65 0.48 11.26 -4.45
N VAL A 66 1.78 11.44 -4.60
CA VAL A 66 2.31 12.45 -5.53
C VAL A 66 3.24 11.82 -6.56
N THR A 67 3.51 12.55 -7.63
CA THR A 67 4.54 12.16 -8.61
C THR A 67 5.84 11.81 -7.90
N PRO A 68 6.54 10.73 -8.30
CA PRO A 68 7.82 10.37 -7.72
C PRO A 68 8.77 11.56 -7.63
N ILE A 69 9.19 11.90 -6.41
CA ILE A 69 10.00 13.11 -6.16
C ILE A 69 11.33 13.06 -6.92
N ALA A 70 11.90 11.88 -7.18
CA ALA A 70 13.11 11.77 -8.00
C ALA A 70 12.94 12.44 -9.38
N LEU A 71 11.73 12.39 -9.98
CA LEU A 71 11.45 13.01 -11.28
C LEU A 71 11.33 14.55 -11.17
N VAL A 72 10.72 15.04 -10.09
CA VAL A 72 10.49 16.47 -9.88
C VAL A 72 11.79 17.15 -9.44
N ALA A 73 12.50 16.55 -8.49
CA ALA A 73 13.75 17.07 -7.94
C ALA A 73 14.94 16.93 -8.90
N ALA A 74 14.82 16.15 -9.98
CA ALA A 74 15.87 16.06 -11.02
C ALA A 74 16.22 17.41 -11.66
N ALA A 75 15.32 18.39 -11.63
CA ALA A 75 15.55 19.74 -12.13
C ALA A 75 16.23 20.66 -11.11
N ALA A 76 16.31 20.25 -9.85
CA ALA A 76 16.83 21.09 -8.76
C ALA A 76 18.35 20.96 -8.64
N ASP A 77 19.02 22.10 -8.41
CA ASP A 77 20.46 22.17 -8.21
C ASP A 77 20.83 21.79 -6.76
N THR A 78 20.66 20.50 -6.44
CA THR A 78 20.97 19.92 -5.11
C THR A 78 21.14 18.42 -5.20
N ASP A 79 22.02 17.87 -4.35
CA ASP A 79 22.20 16.42 -4.18
C ASP A 79 21.42 15.87 -2.97
N ASN A 80 20.95 16.73 -2.06
CA ASN A 80 20.17 16.34 -0.90
C ASN A 80 18.67 16.59 -1.13
N TYR A 81 17.88 15.53 -1.15
CA TYR A 81 16.44 15.59 -1.36
C TYR A 81 15.59 15.51 -0.07
N ALA A 82 16.22 15.41 1.11
CA ALA A 82 15.48 15.42 2.37
C ALA A 82 14.58 16.67 2.56
N PRO A 83 14.95 17.90 2.10
CA PRO A 83 14.06 19.06 2.17
C PRO A 83 12.73 18.89 1.42
N PHE A 84 12.70 18.10 0.34
CA PHE A 84 11.46 17.78 -0.36
C PHE A 84 10.53 16.92 0.50
N ALA A 85 11.07 15.95 1.25
CA ALA A 85 10.29 15.17 2.21
C ALA A 85 9.72 16.06 3.32
N VAL A 86 10.49 17.03 3.82
CA VAL A 86 9.99 18.01 4.81
C VAL A 86 8.85 18.84 4.24
N ALA A 87 8.92 19.26 2.97
CA ALA A 87 7.83 19.98 2.31
C ALA A 87 6.56 19.12 2.17
N LEU A 88 6.71 17.84 1.82
CA LEU A 88 5.60 16.87 1.78
C LEU A 88 4.96 16.66 3.16
N ASP A 89 5.78 16.49 4.21
CA ASP A 89 5.31 16.29 5.58
C ASP A 89 4.52 17.50 6.08
N LYS A 90 5.06 18.70 5.82
CA LYS A 90 4.39 19.96 6.14
C LYS A 90 3.04 20.08 5.42
N ALA A 91 2.98 19.75 4.15
CA ALA A 91 1.73 19.77 3.38
C ALA A 91 0.71 18.75 3.91
N ALA A 92 1.16 17.53 4.24
CA ALA A 92 0.33 16.50 4.84
C ALA A 92 -0.26 16.93 6.20
N LYS A 93 0.58 17.53 7.06
CA LYS A 93 0.12 18.09 8.34
C LYS A 93 -0.88 19.23 8.17
N THR A 94 -0.67 20.10 7.19
CA THR A 94 -1.58 21.22 6.90
C THR A 94 -2.93 20.74 6.38
N THR A 95 -2.96 19.73 5.52
CA THR A 95 -4.21 19.16 4.98
C THR A 95 -4.88 18.16 5.91
N GLY A 96 -4.20 17.74 6.99
CA GLY A 96 -4.73 16.81 7.99
C GLY A 96 -4.81 15.35 7.52
N VAL A 97 -4.13 14.99 6.44
CA VAL A 97 -4.11 13.60 5.95
C VAL A 97 -3.26 12.69 6.82
N ASN A 98 -3.55 11.40 6.80
CA ASN A 98 -2.85 10.42 7.61
C ASN A 98 -1.45 10.09 7.09
N PHE A 99 -1.29 10.05 5.75
CA PHE A 99 -0.02 9.74 5.08
C PHE A 99 0.08 10.46 3.74
N ILE A 100 1.33 10.70 3.30
CA ILE A 100 1.65 11.17 1.97
C ILE A 100 2.75 10.29 1.35
N GLY A 101 2.45 9.66 0.22
CA GLY A 101 3.39 8.85 -0.56
C GLY A 101 3.93 9.63 -1.76
N GLY A 102 5.03 9.11 -2.33
CA GLY A 102 5.66 9.69 -3.52
C GLY A 102 7.07 10.23 -3.30
N PHE A 103 7.64 10.12 -2.09
CA PHE A 103 9.07 10.28 -1.91
C PHE A 103 9.78 9.04 -2.50
N SER A 104 9.75 8.92 -3.83
CA SER A 104 9.95 7.66 -4.56
C SER A 104 10.90 7.83 -5.74
N ALA A 105 11.53 6.69 -6.13
CA ALA A 105 12.35 6.56 -7.32
C ALA A 105 11.95 5.32 -8.13
N LEU A 106 12.03 5.41 -9.46
CA LEU A 106 11.65 4.35 -10.40
C LEU A 106 12.89 3.91 -11.18
N VAL A 107 13.62 2.92 -10.66
CA VAL A 107 14.95 2.54 -11.16
C VAL A 107 14.98 1.25 -11.99
N GLN A 108 13.84 0.67 -12.29
CA GLN A 108 13.72 -0.57 -13.08
C GLN A 108 14.28 -0.48 -14.50
N LYS A 109 14.56 0.72 -14.99
CA LYS A 109 15.19 0.98 -16.31
C LYS A 109 16.62 1.52 -16.20
N GLY A 110 17.19 1.42 -15.00
CA GLY A 110 18.48 2.00 -14.63
C GLY A 110 18.35 3.24 -13.76
N MET A 111 19.34 3.50 -12.93
CA MET A 111 19.38 4.61 -11.98
C MET A 111 19.98 5.87 -12.61
N THR A 112 19.25 6.97 -12.60
CA THR A 112 19.74 8.31 -12.86
C THR A 112 20.49 8.88 -11.64
N GLN A 113 21.15 10.04 -11.78
CA GLN A 113 21.75 10.72 -10.63
C GLN A 113 20.67 11.18 -9.63
N ALA A 114 19.53 11.65 -10.12
CA ALA A 114 18.41 12.06 -9.27
C ALA A 114 17.84 10.89 -8.44
N ASP A 115 17.75 9.70 -9.02
CA ASP A 115 17.34 8.50 -8.29
C ASP A 115 18.34 8.15 -7.19
N ARG A 116 19.65 8.24 -7.46
CA ARG A 116 20.70 8.01 -6.46
C ARG A 116 20.62 9.02 -5.31
N ASN A 117 20.41 10.29 -5.62
CA ASN A 117 20.27 11.36 -4.64
C ASN A 117 19.03 11.14 -3.77
N LEU A 118 17.90 10.73 -4.37
CA LEU A 118 16.69 10.39 -3.61
C LEU A 118 16.93 9.21 -2.68
N ILE A 119 17.47 8.09 -3.20
CA ILE A 119 17.71 6.89 -2.39
C ILE A 119 18.68 7.19 -1.24
N ALA A 120 19.73 7.97 -1.48
CA ALA A 120 20.66 8.39 -0.44
C ALA A 120 20.00 9.28 0.63
N SER A 121 18.94 10.01 0.27
CA SER A 121 18.20 10.88 1.19
C SER A 121 17.11 10.13 1.98
N ILE A 122 16.73 8.89 1.63
CA ILE A 122 15.65 8.15 2.30
C ILE A 122 15.87 8.01 3.81
N PRO A 123 17.06 7.60 4.32
CA PRO A 123 17.24 7.42 5.76
C PRO A 123 17.04 8.71 6.55
N GLU A 124 17.53 9.84 6.05
CA GLU A 124 17.32 11.15 6.66
C GLU A 124 15.85 11.58 6.56
N ALA A 125 15.26 11.49 5.37
CA ALA A 125 13.89 11.90 5.11
C ALA A 125 12.90 11.16 6.02
N LEU A 126 12.98 9.82 6.10
CA LEU A 126 12.01 9.04 6.87
C LEU A 126 12.27 9.02 8.37
N SER A 127 13.48 9.33 8.82
CA SER A 127 13.77 9.51 10.26
C SER A 127 13.37 10.88 10.80
N THR A 128 13.24 11.91 9.94
CA THR A 128 12.95 13.28 10.34
C THR A 128 11.52 13.73 10.04
N THR A 129 10.75 12.94 9.32
CA THR A 129 9.35 13.22 8.96
C THR A 129 8.40 12.21 9.60
N ASP A 130 7.15 12.61 9.86
CA ASP A 130 6.16 11.76 10.50
C ASP A 130 5.27 11.03 9.49
N LEU A 131 4.77 11.73 8.48
CA LEU A 131 3.69 11.27 7.59
C LEU A 131 4.17 10.88 6.19
N VAL A 132 5.45 11.09 5.87
CA VAL A 132 5.98 10.80 4.54
C VAL A 132 6.30 9.32 4.41
N CYS A 133 5.83 8.73 3.30
CA CYS A 133 6.14 7.37 2.91
C CYS A 133 6.95 7.36 1.60
N SER A 134 7.84 6.38 1.48
CA SER A 134 8.78 6.25 0.37
C SER A 134 8.66 4.90 -0.31
N SER A 135 9.00 4.86 -1.59
CA SER A 135 9.15 3.60 -2.31
C SER A 135 10.23 3.69 -3.39
N VAL A 136 10.85 2.55 -3.68
CA VAL A 136 11.76 2.41 -4.80
C VAL A 136 11.34 1.20 -5.64
N ASN A 137 11.02 1.43 -6.91
CA ASN A 137 10.69 0.36 -7.84
C ASN A 137 11.94 -0.14 -8.54
N VAL A 138 12.45 -1.29 -8.12
CA VAL A 138 13.74 -1.85 -8.56
C VAL A 138 13.63 -2.80 -9.75
N GLY A 139 12.42 -3.15 -10.16
CA GLY A 139 12.24 -4.11 -11.24
C GLY A 139 10.87 -4.06 -11.89
N SER A 140 10.78 -4.69 -13.05
CA SER A 140 9.52 -4.97 -13.73
C SER A 140 9.64 -6.20 -14.61
N THR A 141 8.49 -6.83 -14.90
CA THR A 141 8.43 -7.98 -15.82
C THR A 141 9.03 -7.66 -17.20
N LYS A 142 8.94 -6.40 -17.64
CA LYS A 142 9.46 -5.96 -18.94
C LYS A 142 10.95 -5.60 -18.92
N ALA A 143 11.43 -5.01 -17.82
CA ALA A 143 12.80 -4.50 -17.72
C ALA A 143 13.76 -5.45 -16.98
N GLY A 144 13.22 -6.43 -16.25
CA GLY A 144 14.01 -7.24 -15.33
C GLY A 144 14.18 -6.55 -13.97
N ILE A 145 15.14 -7.03 -13.20
CA ILE A 145 15.44 -6.52 -11.85
C ILE A 145 16.81 -5.83 -11.87
N ASP A 146 16.88 -4.60 -11.39
CA ASP A 146 18.13 -3.87 -11.16
C ASP A 146 18.76 -4.37 -9.85
N MET A 147 19.72 -5.31 -9.96
CA MET A 147 20.38 -5.93 -8.81
C MET A 147 21.28 -4.95 -8.04
N ASP A 148 21.81 -3.91 -8.69
CA ASP A 148 22.57 -2.87 -8.01
C ASP A 148 21.65 -2.02 -7.14
N ALA A 149 20.44 -1.73 -7.62
CA ALA A 149 19.40 -1.07 -6.83
C ALA A 149 18.96 -1.94 -5.66
N VAL A 150 18.77 -3.26 -5.84
CA VAL A 150 18.44 -4.19 -4.75
C VAL A 150 19.51 -4.17 -3.67
N ALA A 151 20.79 -4.27 -4.05
CA ALA A 151 21.90 -4.21 -3.10
C ALA A 151 21.99 -2.85 -2.38
N LEU A 152 21.72 -1.74 -3.09
CA LEU A 152 21.68 -0.41 -2.51
C LEU A 152 20.53 -0.29 -1.50
N MET A 153 19.33 -0.77 -1.86
CA MET A 153 18.16 -0.73 -0.97
C MET A 153 18.36 -1.55 0.30
N GLY A 154 19.04 -2.71 0.22
CA GLY A 154 19.39 -3.49 1.41
C GLY A 154 20.22 -2.67 2.41
N ARG A 155 21.21 -1.92 1.94
CA ARG A 155 22.01 -1.00 2.78
C ARG A 155 21.18 0.18 3.31
N THR A 156 20.34 0.76 2.48
CA THR A 156 19.45 1.87 2.85
C THR A 156 18.46 1.47 3.94
N ILE A 157 17.86 0.27 3.84
CA ILE A 157 16.96 -0.27 4.87
C ILE A 157 17.70 -0.48 6.18
N LYS A 158 18.92 -1.03 6.14
CA LYS A 158 19.73 -1.22 7.35
C LYS A 158 20.08 0.10 8.03
N ASP A 159 20.50 1.14 7.27
CA ASP A 159 20.78 2.49 7.80
C ASP A 159 19.51 3.10 8.41
N LEU A 160 18.37 3.01 7.72
CA LEU A 160 17.10 3.52 8.22
C LEU A 160 16.66 2.82 9.51
N ALA A 161 16.80 1.49 9.59
CA ALA A 161 16.49 0.73 10.80
C ALA A 161 17.36 1.18 11.98
N GLN A 162 18.66 1.41 11.75
CA GLN A 162 19.58 1.90 12.77
C GLN A 162 19.23 3.33 13.22
N ARG A 163 18.91 4.22 12.30
CA ARG A 163 18.52 5.62 12.61
C ARG A 163 17.24 5.73 13.41
N THR A 164 16.34 4.77 13.29
CA THR A 164 15.04 4.74 13.97
C THR A 164 14.95 3.62 15.01
N ALA A 165 16.10 3.12 15.49
CA ALA A 165 16.16 2.02 16.45
C ALA A 165 15.47 2.34 17.78
N ASP A 166 15.57 3.59 18.24
CA ASP A 166 14.87 4.12 19.42
C ASP A 166 13.34 4.11 19.29
N GLN A 167 12.84 4.07 18.06
CA GLN A 167 11.42 3.97 17.71
C GLN A 167 11.06 2.55 17.21
N GLY A 168 11.86 1.53 17.57
CA GLY A 168 11.62 0.15 17.13
C GLY A 168 11.81 -0.09 15.63
N GLY A 169 12.59 0.75 14.94
CA GLY A 169 12.80 0.65 13.49
C GLY A 169 11.62 1.17 12.65
N PHE A 170 10.72 1.95 13.22
CA PHE A 170 9.47 2.40 12.58
C PHE A 170 9.67 3.11 11.23
N GLY A 171 10.83 3.72 10.99
CA GLY A 171 11.17 4.29 9.69
C GLY A 171 11.02 3.28 8.54
N CYS A 172 11.34 2.01 8.79
CA CYS A 172 11.23 0.96 7.78
C CYS A 172 9.78 0.64 7.40
N ALA A 173 8.81 0.85 8.30
CA ALA A 173 7.38 0.68 8.00
C ALA A 173 6.84 1.72 6.98
N LYS A 174 7.60 2.80 6.75
CA LYS A 174 7.27 3.84 5.78
C LYS A 174 7.98 3.67 4.43
N LEU A 175 8.72 2.57 4.23
CA LEU A 175 9.52 2.31 3.03
C LEU A 175 9.11 0.99 2.38
N VAL A 176 8.86 1.04 1.06
CA VAL A 176 8.56 -0.14 0.26
C VAL A 176 9.55 -0.27 -0.89
N VAL A 177 10.06 -1.48 -1.12
CA VAL A 177 10.83 -1.82 -2.31
C VAL A 177 9.92 -2.60 -3.25
N PHE A 178 9.60 -2.04 -4.39
CA PHE A 178 8.69 -2.63 -5.37
C PHE A 178 9.41 -3.34 -6.51
N CYS A 179 8.74 -4.35 -7.04
CA CYS A 179 8.91 -4.88 -8.38
C CYS A 179 7.52 -4.90 -9.05
N ASN A 180 7.38 -4.33 -10.25
CA ASN A 180 6.09 -4.08 -10.92
C ASN A 180 5.18 -3.12 -10.13
N ALA A 181 5.71 -2.03 -9.60
CA ALA A 181 4.89 -1.01 -8.96
C ALA A 181 3.78 -0.51 -9.89
N VAL A 182 2.56 -0.42 -9.35
CA VAL A 182 1.40 0.15 -10.05
C VAL A 182 1.33 1.65 -9.78
N GLU A 183 0.93 2.42 -10.79
CA GLU A 183 0.97 3.89 -10.78
C GLU A 183 -0.26 4.51 -10.11
N ASP A 184 -1.32 3.74 -9.94
CA ASP A 184 -2.64 4.13 -9.42
C ASP A 184 -2.93 3.62 -8.00
N ASN A 185 -1.94 3.05 -7.31
CA ASN A 185 -2.10 2.40 -6.01
C ASN A 185 -2.55 3.38 -4.91
N PRO A 186 -3.74 3.21 -4.29
CA PRO A 186 -4.19 4.05 -3.20
C PRO A 186 -3.79 3.54 -1.81
N PHE A 187 -3.27 2.33 -1.71
CA PHE A 187 -3.38 1.52 -0.52
C PHE A 187 -2.10 1.43 0.29
N MET A 188 -0.97 1.19 -0.38
CA MET A 188 0.31 0.97 0.29
C MET A 188 0.93 2.25 0.83
N ALA A 189 1.66 2.13 1.94
CA ALA A 189 2.68 3.10 2.28
C ALA A 189 3.67 3.19 1.10
N GLY A 190 4.09 4.39 0.73
CA GLY A 190 4.97 4.55 -0.44
C GLY A 190 4.28 4.46 -1.80
N ALA A 191 2.94 4.40 -1.86
CA ALA A 191 2.20 4.63 -3.09
C ALA A 191 2.62 5.96 -3.73
N PHE A 192 2.62 6.01 -5.05
CA PHE A 192 2.94 7.24 -5.79
C PHE A 192 1.92 7.47 -6.90
N HIS A 193 1.86 8.70 -7.38
CA HIS A 193 1.03 9.09 -8.51
C HIS A 193 1.86 9.02 -9.80
N GLY A 194 1.51 8.11 -10.69
CA GLY A 194 2.25 7.87 -11.92
C GLY A 194 2.18 9.04 -12.91
N VAL A 195 3.15 9.11 -13.80
CA VAL A 195 3.19 10.17 -14.83
C VAL A 195 2.14 9.98 -15.93
N GLY A 196 1.58 8.77 -16.05
CA GLY A 196 0.50 8.46 -16.97
C GLY A 196 -0.89 8.81 -16.43
N GLU A 197 -0.98 9.15 -15.15
CA GLU A 197 -2.21 9.46 -14.46
C GLU A 197 -2.67 10.92 -14.70
N PRO A 198 -3.96 11.25 -14.48
CA PRO A 198 -4.45 12.62 -14.58
C PRO A 198 -3.75 13.59 -13.63
N GLU A 199 -3.91 14.89 -13.85
CA GLU A 199 -3.37 15.96 -12.99
C GLU A 199 -3.79 15.79 -11.52
N ARG A 200 -5.04 15.36 -11.28
CA ARG A 200 -5.58 14.92 -9.99
C ARG A 200 -6.52 13.75 -10.20
N VAL A 201 -6.56 12.83 -9.24
CA VAL A 201 -7.45 11.67 -9.29
C VAL A 201 -7.82 11.23 -7.87
N ILE A 202 -9.04 10.70 -7.70
CA ILE A 202 -9.47 10.04 -6.47
C ILE A 202 -9.42 8.54 -6.68
N ASN A 203 -8.60 7.86 -5.91
CA ASN A 203 -8.54 6.40 -5.83
C ASN A 203 -8.99 5.94 -4.45
N VAL A 204 -9.70 4.82 -4.39
CA VAL A 204 -10.24 4.29 -3.13
C VAL A 204 -9.74 2.87 -2.91
N GLY A 205 -9.20 2.61 -1.73
CA GLY A 205 -8.86 1.28 -1.27
C GLY A 205 -9.92 0.75 -0.31
N VAL A 206 -10.43 -0.45 -0.58
CA VAL A 206 -11.36 -1.15 0.30
C VAL A 206 -10.73 -2.43 0.80
N SER A 207 -11.01 -2.77 2.05
CA SER A 207 -10.53 -4.00 2.69
C SER A 207 -11.69 -4.71 3.38
N GLY A 208 -11.57 -6.00 3.51
CA GLY A 208 -12.62 -6.77 4.17
C GLY A 208 -12.24 -8.25 4.36
N PRO A 209 -11.07 -8.58 4.94
CA PRO A 209 -10.75 -9.96 5.31
C PRO A 209 -11.84 -10.55 6.21
N GLY A 210 -12.31 -9.81 7.21
CA GLY A 210 -13.39 -10.23 8.10
C GLY A 210 -14.70 -10.54 7.38
N VAL A 211 -15.05 -9.77 6.34
CA VAL A 211 -16.27 -10.04 5.54
C VAL A 211 -16.15 -11.36 4.80
N VAL A 212 -14.99 -11.63 4.19
CA VAL A 212 -14.72 -12.88 3.47
C VAL A 212 -14.68 -14.05 4.46
N TYR A 213 -14.01 -13.89 5.60
CA TYR A 213 -13.96 -14.89 6.66
C TYR A 213 -15.37 -15.32 7.11
N HIS A 214 -16.23 -14.37 7.48
CA HIS A 214 -17.60 -14.66 7.88
C HIS A 214 -18.44 -15.29 6.78
N ALA A 215 -18.26 -14.87 5.52
CA ALA A 215 -18.95 -15.50 4.41
C ALA A 215 -18.57 -16.99 4.25
N LEU A 216 -17.30 -17.32 4.45
CA LEU A 216 -16.81 -18.69 4.34
C LEU A 216 -17.30 -19.60 5.47
N GLN A 217 -17.56 -19.09 6.66
CA GLN A 217 -18.15 -19.86 7.75
C GLN A 217 -19.47 -20.52 7.34
N SER A 218 -20.26 -19.87 6.47
CA SER A 218 -21.54 -20.42 5.97
C SER A 218 -21.39 -21.57 4.97
N VAL A 219 -20.19 -21.73 4.38
CA VAL A 219 -19.88 -22.74 3.35
C VAL A 219 -18.73 -23.67 3.78
N LYS A 220 -18.48 -23.77 5.08
CA LYS A 220 -17.45 -24.64 5.64
C LYS A 220 -17.60 -26.07 5.18
N ARG A 221 -16.52 -26.69 4.72
CA ARG A 221 -16.47 -28.07 4.18
C ARG A 221 -17.27 -28.29 2.89
N GLN A 222 -17.71 -27.24 2.21
CA GLN A 222 -18.29 -27.36 0.89
C GLN A 222 -17.19 -27.53 -0.19
N PRO A 223 -17.55 -28.02 -1.38
CA PRO A 223 -16.61 -28.11 -2.52
C PRO A 223 -15.94 -26.77 -2.84
N PHE A 224 -14.73 -26.83 -3.39
CA PHE A 224 -13.93 -25.62 -3.68
C PHE A 224 -14.57 -24.66 -4.68
N ASP A 225 -15.41 -25.12 -5.57
CA ASP A 225 -16.19 -24.28 -6.49
C ASP A 225 -17.21 -23.42 -5.73
N VAL A 226 -17.87 -23.99 -4.71
CA VAL A 226 -18.79 -23.25 -3.82
C VAL A 226 -18.02 -22.22 -2.98
N VAL A 227 -16.85 -22.58 -2.46
CA VAL A 227 -15.96 -21.68 -1.71
C VAL A 227 -15.53 -20.52 -2.61
N ALA A 228 -15.01 -20.80 -3.80
CA ALA A 228 -14.56 -19.78 -4.76
C ALA A 228 -15.69 -18.83 -5.19
N GLU A 229 -16.90 -19.39 -5.46
CA GLU A 229 -18.05 -18.57 -5.84
C GLU A 229 -18.52 -17.67 -4.69
N THR A 230 -18.41 -18.12 -3.44
CA THR A 230 -18.74 -17.34 -2.24
C THR A 230 -17.77 -16.19 -2.07
N ILE A 231 -16.46 -16.43 -2.22
CA ILE A 231 -15.43 -15.39 -2.18
C ILE A 231 -15.68 -14.35 -3.28
N LYS A 232 -15.92 -14.81 -4.51
CA LYS A 232 -16.17 -13.94 -5.67
C LYS A 232 -17.38 -13.03 -5.45
N LYS A 233 -18.50 -13.57 -4.96
CA LYS A 233 -19.72 -12.79 -4.64
C LYS A 233 -19.48 -11.79 -3.52
N THR A 234 -18.68 -12.14 -2.54
CA THR A 234 -18.33 -11.25 -1.43
C THR A 234 -17.43 -10.12 -1.91
N ALA A 235 -16.40 -10.43 -2.67
CA ALA A 235 -15.52 -9.45 -3.31
C ALA A 235 -16.29 -8.45 -4.20
N PHE A 236 -17.25 -8.95 -4.99
CA PHE A 236 -18.14 -8.11 -5.78
C PHE A 236 -18.88 -7.07 -4.92
N ARG A 237 -19.46 -7.49 -3.79
CA ARG A 237 -20.22 -6.58 -2.91
C ARG A 237 -19.32 -5.53 -2.27
N ILE A 238 -18.12 -5.92 -1.81
CA ILE A 238 -17.13 -5.01 -1.22
C ILE A 238 -16.70 -3.96 -2.24
N THR A 239 -16.34 -4.37 -3.46
CA THR A 239 -15.94 -3.46 -4.53
C THR A 239 -17.05 -2.46 -4.90
N ARG A 240 -18.30 -2.92 -5.00
CA ARG A 240 -19.44 -2.02 -5.29
C ARG A 240 -19.62 -0.94 -4.23
N MET A 241 -19.34 -1.26 -2.98
CA MET A 241 -19.39 -0.28 -1.91
C MET A 241 -18.23 0.73 -2.00
N GLY A 242 -17.03 0.26 -2.28
CA GLY A 242 -15.90 1.15 -2.54
C GLY A 242 -16.15 2.11 -3.70
N GLN A 243 -16.75 1.61 -4.78
CA GLN A 243 -17.13 2.44 -5.92
C GLN A 243 -18.15 3.53 -5.55
N LEU A 244 -19.12 3.22 -4.70
CA LEU A 244 -20.09 4.23 -4.24
C LEU A 244 -19.37 5.38 -3.50
N VAL A 245 -18.48 5.06 -2.59
CA VAL A 245 -17.69 6.06 -1.86
C VAL A 245 -16.77 6.85 -2.80
N ALA A 246 -16.13 6.17 -3.75
CA ALA A 246 -15.23 6.82 -4.72
C ALA A 246 -15.95 7.80 -5.62
N GLN A 247 -17.12 7.44 -6.13
CA GLN A 247 -17.95 8.32 -6.97
C GLN A 247 -18.43 9.55 -6.20
N GLU A 248 -18.85 9.39 -4.95
CA GLU A 248 -19.29 10.51 -4.13
C GLU A 248 -18.12 11.43 -3.73
N ALA A 249 -16.95 10.87 -3.41
CA ALA A 249 -15.75 11.66 -3.15
C ALA A 249 -15.32 12.45 -4.40
N SER A 250 -15.31 11.81 -5.56
CA SER A 250 -15.02 12.44 -6.85
C SER A 250 -15.96 13.62 -7.14
N ARG A 251 -17.26 13.42 -6.95
CA ARG A 251 -18.27 14.45 -7.15
C ARG A 251 -18.10 15.66 -6.23
N ARG A 252 -17.85 15.43 -4.92
CA ARG A 252 -17.70 16.51 -3.92
C ARG A 252 -16.39 17.27 -4.07
N LEU A 253 -15.32 16.58 -4.49
CA LEU A 253 -14.00 17.19 -4.65
C LEU A 253 -13.75 17.73 -6.06
N ASP A 254 -14.71 17.61 -6.96
CA ASP A 254 -14.56 17.98 -8.38
C ASP A 254 -13.24 17.45 -8.97
N THR A 255 -13.01 16.16 -8.75
CA THR A 255 -11.77 15.47 -9.13
C THR A 255 -12.12 14.13 -9.75
N PRO A 256 -11.56 13.76 -10.91
CA PRO A 256 -11.88 12.50 -11.58
C PRO A 256 -11.76 11.29 -10.65
N PHE A 257 -12.69 10.35 -10.80
CA PHE A 257 -12.60 9.03 -10.19
C PHE A 257 -11.65 8.15 -11.02
N GLY A 258 -10.62 7.62 -10.39
CA GLY A 258 -9.65 6.69 -10.97
C GLY A 258 -10.09 5.25 -10.76
N ILE A 259 -9.64 4.64 -9.66
CA ILE A 259 -9.86 3.21 -9.41
C ILE A 259 -10.38 2.91 -8.00
N VAL A 260 -10.95 1.70 -7.89
CA VAL A 260 -11.14 0.99 -6.62
C VAL A 260 -10.15 -0.16 -6.54
N ASP A 261 -9.35 -0.17 -5.49
CA ASP A 261 -8.49 -1.29 -5.12
C ASP A 261 -9.20 -2.13 -4.07
N LEU A 262 -9.50 -3.39 -4.41
CA LEU A 262 -9.98 -4.36 -3.43
C LEU A 262 -8.80 -5.21 -2.97
N SER A 263 -8.20 -4.83 -1.87
CA SER A 263 -7.12 -5.58 -1.24
C SER A 263 -7.57 -6.12 0.11
N LEU A 264 -7.44 -7.43 0.29
CA LEU A 264 -7.63 -8.07 1.59
C LEU A 264 -6.38 -7.81 2.43
N ALA A 265 -6.31 -6.63 3.01
CA ALA A 265 -5.23 -6.19 3.89
C ALA A 265 -5.68 -6.38 5.33
N PRO A 266 -5.12 -7.35 6.05
CA PRO A 266 -5.51 -7.65 7.42
C PRO A 266 -5.06 -6.57 8.38
N THR A 267 -5.59 -6.64 9.60
CA THR A 267 -5.10 -5.92 10.77
C THR A 267 -4.83 -6.91 11.90
N PRO A 268 -4.10 -6.52 12.97
CA PRO A 268 -3.90 -7.38 14.14
C PRO A 268 -5.19 -7.69 14.91
N ALA A 269 -6.31 -7.09 14.53
CA ALA A 269 -7.60 -7.31 15.19
C ALA A 269 -8.12 -8.73 14.93
N ILE A 270 -8.67 -9.36 15.96
CA ILE A 270 -9.28 -10.69 15.84
C ILE A 270 -10.47 -10.61 14.87
N GLY A 271 -10.48 -11.52 13.90
CA GLY A 271 -11.52 -11.60 12.86
C GLY A 271 -11.23 -10.82 11.59
N ASP A 272 -10.08 -10.14 11.49
CA ASP A 272 -9.62 -9.42 10.30
C ASP A 272 -8.28 -10.00 9.79
N SER A 273 -8.25 -11.30 9.50
CA SER A 273 -7.06 -12.07 9.16
C SER A 273 -7.20 -12.83 7.85
N VAL A 274 -6.22 -12.69 6.96
CA VAL A 274 -6.10 -13.48 5.73
C VAL A 274 -5.71 -14.92 6.06
N ALA A 275 -4.85 -15.15 7.04
CA ALA A 275 -4.50 -16.50 7.49
C ALA A 275 -5.75 -17.28 7.91
N ARG A 276 -6.66 -16.65 8.65
CA ARG A 276 -7.92 -17.29 9.07
C ARG A 276 -8.86 -17.59 7.89
N ILE A 277 -8.85 -16.75 6.85
CA ILE A 277 -9.56 -17.08 5.60
C ILE A 277 -9.02 -18.38 5.01
N LEU A 278 -7.70 -18.52 4.91
CA LEU A 278 -7.06 -19.71 4.36
C LEU A 278 -7.37 -20.96 5.20
N GLU A 279 -7.44 -20.83 6.53
CA GLU A 279 -7.82 -21.91 7.44
C GLU A 279 -9.30 -22.32 7.24
N GLU A 280 -10.22 -21.36 7.09
CA GLU A 280 -11.63 -21.67 6.76
C GLU A 280 -11.80 -22.33 5.39
N MET A 281 -10.86 -22.12 4.45
CA MET A 281 -10.82 -22.83 3.17
C MET A 281 -10.39 -24.29 3.31
N GLY A 282 -9.98 -24.74 4.51
CA GLY A 282 -9.71 -26.13 4.83
C GLY A 282 -8.27 -26.44 5.24
N LEU A 283 -7.43 -25.42 5.45
CA LEU A 283 -6.10 -25.63 6.04
C LEU A 283 -6.20 -25.86 7.55
N GLU A 284 -5.30 -26.66 8.08
CA GLU A 284 -5.17 -26.87 9.52
C GLU A 284 -4.61 -25.59 10.20
N VAL A 285 -3.50 -25.10 9.68
CA VAL A 285 -2.86 -23.84 10.08
C VAL A 285 -2.26 -23.20 8.84
N CYS A 286 -2.32 -21.87 8.76
CA CYS A 286 -1.64 -21.12 7.69
C CYS A 286 -0.13 -21.45 7.71
N GLY A 287 0.44 -21.69 6.55
CA GLY A 287 1.84 -22.13 6.41
C GLY A 287 2.00 -23.64 6.18
N THR A 288 1.01 -24.46 6.53
CA THR A 288 1.03 -25.91 6.27
C THR A 288 0.77 -26.25 4.80
N HIS A 289 0.70 -27.54 4.47
CA HIS A 289 0.46 -28.01 3.12
C HIS A 289 -0.84 -27.43 2.54
N GLY A 290 -0.78 -26.98 1.29
CA GLY A 290 -1.92 -26.39 0.59
C GLY A 290 -2.04 -24.87 0.71
N THR A 291 -1.29 -24.21 1.60
CA THR A 291 -1.39 -22.75 1.82
C THR A 291 -1.21 -21.93 0.54
N THR A 292 -0.19 -22.23 -0.28
CA THR A 292 0.06 -21.53 -1.54
C THR A 292 -1.09 -21.74 -2.54
N ALA A 293 -1.65 -22.95 -2.62
CA ALA A 293 -2.79 -23.24 -3.49
C ALA A 293 -4.07 -22.54 -3.02
N ALA A 294 -4.34 -22.53 -1.71
CA ALA A 294 -5.48 -21.83 -1.14
C ALA A 294 -5.37 -20.31 -1.38
N LEU A 295 -4.19 -19.74 -1.20
CA LEU A 295 -3.93 -18.33 -1.48
C LEU A 295 -4.11 -17.99 -2.97
N ALA A 296 -3.69 -18.88 -3.88
CA ALA A 296 -3.92 -18.71 -5.31
C ALA A 296 -5.42 -18.69 -5.65
N LEU A 297 -6.20 -19.62 -5.08
CA LEU A 297 -7.65 -19.65 -5.24
C LEU A 297 -8.32 -18.40 -4.67
N LEU A 298 -7.92 -17.97 -3.49
CA LEU A 298 -8.41 -16.74 -2.85
C LEU A 298 -8.19 -15.53 -3.76
N ASN A 299 -6.94 -15.33 -4.23
CA ASN A 299 -6.59 -14.22 -5.11
C ASN A 299 -7.36 -14.24 -6.43
N ASP A 300 -7.48 -15.39 -7.08
CA ASP A 300 -8.23 -15.54 -8.33
C ASP A 300 -9.71 -15.16 -8.14
N ALA A 301 -10.33 -15.65 -7.07
CA ALA A 301 -11.74 -15.38 -6.77
C ALA A 301 -11.97 -13.90 -6.42
N VAL A 302 -11.07 -13.27 -5.65
CA VAL A 302 -11.13 -11.84 -5.30
C VAL A 302 -11.01 -10.97 -6.54
N LYS A 303 -10.01 -11.21 -7.39
CA LYS A 303 -9.81 -10.45 -8.65
C LYS A 303 -11.01 -10.60 -9.59
N LYS A 304 -11.54 -11.80 -9.77
CA LYS A 304 -12.75 -12.02 -10.58
C LYS A 304 -13.96 -11.28 -10.04
N GLY A 305 -14.15 -11.28 -8.73
CA GLY A 305 -15.24 -10.54 -8.07
C GLY A 305 -15.11 -9.03 -8.25
N GLY A 306 -13.91 -8.48 -8.12
CA GLY A 306 -13.61 -7.06 -8.35
C GLY A 306 -13.92 -6.63 -9.79
N VAL A 307 -13.34 -7.30 -10.78
CA VAL A 307 -13.53 -6.99 -12.21
C VAL A 307 -15.00 -7.08 -12.64
N MET A 308 -15.77 -7.99 -12.07
CA MET A 308 -17.20 -8.09 -12.34
C MET A 308 -18.01 -6.94 -11.71
N ALA A 309 -17.50 -6.32 -10.66
CA ALA A 309 -18.20 -5.27 -9.91
C ALA A 309 -18.01 -3.87 -10.50
N SER A 310 -16.87 -3.59 -11.10
CA SER A 310 -16.51 -2.25 -11.59
C SER A 310 -15.57 -2.34 -12.78
N SER A 311 -15.71 -1.40 -13.71
CA SER A 311 -14.73 -1.14 -14.78
C SER A 311 -13.53 -0.30 -14.30
N HIS A 312 -13.58 0.19 -13.07
CA HIS A 312 -12.57 1.01 -12.43
C HIS A 312 -11.81 0.22 -11.36
N VAL A 313 -11.41 -1.02 -11.64
CA VAL A 313 -10.58 -1.81 -10.74
C VAL A 313 -9.13 -1.63 -11.11
N GLY A 314 -8.29 -1.35 -10.12
CA GLY A 314 -6.86 -1.12 -10.30
C GLY A 314 -6.09 -1.36 -9.00
N GLY A 315 -4.94 -0.74 -8.87
CA GLY A 315 -4.07 -0.91 -7.73
C GLY A 315 -3.50 -2.33 -7.64
N LEU A 316 -3.38 -2.85 -6.43
CA LEU A 316 -2.82 -4.17 -6.17
C LEU A 316 -3.88 -5.28 -6.23
N SER A 317 -5.08 -5.01 -5.80
CA SER A 317 -6.27 -5.88 -5.76
C SER A 317 -5.99 -7.37 -5.51
N GLY A 318 -6.18 -7.81 -4.28
CA GLY A 318 -5.99 -9.22 -3.91
C GLY A 318 -5.64 -9.41 -2.44
N ALA A 319 -5.12 -10.57 -2.08
CA ALA A 319 -4.77 -10.88 -0.70
C ALA A 319 -3.34 -10.43 -0.37
N PHE A 320 -3.18 -9.77 0.77
CA PHE A 320 -1.92 -9.38 1.37
C PHE A 320 -1.47 -10.43 2.37
N ILE A 321 -0.17 -10.53 2.58
CA ILE A 321 0.43 -11.48 3.52
C ILE A 321 1.38 -10.79 4.50
N PRO A 322 0.97 -9.69 5.18
CA PRO A 322 1.81 -8.99 6.15
C PRO A 322 1.89 -9.82 7.44
N VAL A 323 3.09 -10.32 7.77
CA VAL A 323 3.24 -11.24 8.90
C VAL A 323 2.94 -10.56 10.22
N SER A 324 3.38 -9.32 10.44
CA SER A 324 3.19 -8.61 11.71
C SER A 324 1.84 -7.90 11.86
N GLU A 325 1.06 -7.81 10.79
CA GLU A 325 -0.25 -7.13 10.77
C GLU A 325 -1.43 -8.11 10.66
N ASP A 326 -1.18 -9.42 10.74
CA ASP A 326 -2.21 -10.46 10.66
C ASP A 326 -2.09 -11.39 11.88
N GLU A 327 -3.11 -11.43 12.74
CA GLU A 327 -3.05 -12.23 13.97
C GLU A 327 -2.85 -13.72 13.69
N GLY A 328 -3.42 -14.24 12.61
CA GLY A 328 -3.26 -15.63 12.20
C GLY A 328 -1.87 -15.91 11.62
N MET A 329 -1.27 -14.95 10.87
CA MET A 329 0.12 -15.06 10.41
C MET A 329 1.10 -15.00 11.58
N ILE A 330 0.88 -14.11 12.55
CA ILE A 330 1.67 -14.04 13.79
C ILE A 330 1.63 -15.38 14.54
N ALA A 331 0.43 -15.93 14.72
CA ALA A 331 0.25 -17.22 15.39
C ALA A 331 0.93 -18.36 14.64
N ALA A 332 0.80 -18.40 13.31
CA ALA A 332 1.39 -19.40 12.44
C ALA A 332 2.94 -19.33 12.44
N ALA A 333 3.51 -18.12 12.41
CA ALA A 333 4.94 -17.89 12.50
C ALA A 333 5.47 -18.30 13.89
N SER A 334 4.78 -17.93 14.95
CA SER A 334 5.15 -18.29 16.34
C SER A 334 5.13 -19.78 16.59
N SER A 335 4.23 -20.53 15.95
CA SER A 335 4.18 -21.99 16.04
C SER A 335 5.20 -22.71 15.13
N GLY A 336 5.89 -21.98 14.26
CA GLY A 336 6.81 -22.53 13.26
C GLY A 336 6.13 -23.16 12.05
N ALA A 337 4.81 -23.05 11.90
CA ALA A 337 4.09 -23.53 10.73
C ALA A 337 4.30 -22.65 9.49
N LEU A 338 4.44 -21.33 9.70
CA LEU A 338 4.74 -20.37 8.66
C LEU A 338 6.23 -20.00 8.71
N THR A 339 6.97 -20.49 7.72
CA THR A 339 8.42 -20.25 7.58
C THR A 339 8.71 -19.23 6.48
N LEU A 340 9.94 -18.70 6.43
CA LEU A 340 10.37 -17.80 5.37
C LEU A 340 10.27 -18.46 3.98
N ASP A 341 10.70 -19.73 3.85
CA ASP A 341 10.59 -20.47 2.59
C ASP A 341 9.12 -20.58 2.11
N LYS A 342 8.20 -20.77 3.07
CA LYS A 342 6.77 -20.78 2.77
C LYS A 342 6.28 -19.41 2.30
N LEU A 343 6.71 -18.34 2.96
CA LEU A 343 6.37 -16.97 2.56
C LEU A 343 6.92 -16.65 1.17
N GLU A 344 8.15 -17.03 0.85
CA GLU A 344 8.71 -16.88 -0.49
C GLU A 344 7.84 -17.59 -1.54
N ALA A 345 7.42 -18.83 -1.28
CA ALA A 345 6.50 -19.54 -2.18
C ALA A 345 5.14 -18.84 -2.31
N MET A 346 4.61 -18.25 -1.24
CA MET A 346 3.36 -17.49 -1.25
C MET A 346 3.46 -16.19 -2.08
N THR A 347 4.64 -15.60 -2.20
CA THR A 347 4.82 -14.39 -3.02
C THR A 347 4.50 -14.61 -4.51
N CYS A 348 4.60 -15.84 -4.99
CA CYS A 348 4.27 -16.18 -6.37
C CYS A 348 2.77 -16.00 -6.70
N VAL A 349 1.92 -16.01 -5.69
CA VAL A 349 0.45 -16.03 -5.85
C VAL A 349 -0.28 -14.96 -5.03
N CYS A 350 0.41 -14.22 -4.17
CA CYS A 350 -0.15 -13.07 -3.46
C CYS A 350 -0.13 -11.80 -4.32
N SER A 351 -0.72 -10.73 -3.83
CA SER A 351 -0.77 -9.45 -4.56
C SER A 351 0.34 -8.47 -4.18
N VAL A 352 1.06 -8.70 -3.08
CA VAL A 352 2.02 -7.73 -2.54
C VAL A 352 3.43 -8.27 -2.46
N GLY A 353 3.63 -9.52 -2.11
CA GLY A 353 4.96 -10.08 -1.81
C GLY A 353 5.23 -10.18 -0.32
N LEU A 354 6.50 -10.22 0.05
CA LEU A 354 6.94 -10.19 1.46
C LEU A 354 6.62 -8.83 2.05
N ASP A 355 5.81 -8.81 3.12
CA ASP A 355 5.30 -7.59 3.71
C ASP A 355 5.42 -7.67 5.24
N MET A 356 5.87 -6.56 5.86
CA MET A 356 5.97 -6.39 7.31
C MET A 356 6.63 -7.58 8.03
N ILE A 357 7.69 -8.14 7.44
CA ILE A 357 8.52 -9.18 8.05
C ILE A 357 9.72 -8.49 8.69
N CYS A 358 9.76 -8.49 10.02
CA CYS A 358 10.81 -7.84 10.77
C CYS A 358 12.02 -8.79 10.95
N LEU A 359 12.78 -9.04 9.90
CA LEU A 359 13.91 -9.97 9.90
C LEU A 359 15.06 -9.52 10.82
N LEU A 360 15.24 -8.21 11.01
CA LEU A 360 16.27 -7.67 11.90
C LEU A 360 15.98 -7.89 13.38
N TYR A 361 14.70 -8.11 13.73
CA TYR A 361 14.28 -8.24 15.14
C TYR A 361 14.04 -9.69 15.56
N THR A 362 13.69 -10.57 14.66
CA THR A 362 13.23 -11.93 14.95
C THR A 362 14.19 -13.02 14.53
N SER A 363 15.21 -12.71 13.73
CA SER A 363 16.21 -13.67 13.32
C SER A 363 17.55 -13.30 13.95
N PRO A 364 18.04 -14.04 14.98
CA PRO A 364 19.44 -13.93 15.35
C PRO A 364 20.26 -14.31 14.12
N SER A 365 20.87 -13.33 13.50
CA SER A 365 21.82 -13.60 12.41
C SER A 365 22.95 -14.46 12.97
N PRO A 366 23.25 -15.63 12.40
CA PRO A 366 24.39 -16.43 12.84
C PRO A 366 25.74 -15.78 12.49
N ARG A 367 25.76 -14.53 12.08
CA ARG A 367 26.94 -13.79 11.59
C ARG A 367 27.21 -12.48 12.31
N ASP A 368 26.45 -12.14 13.34
CA ASP A 368 26.73 -10.99 14.19
C ASP A 368 27.55 -11.40 15.39
#